data_3986a35678fe8a3d3f710124f04d74cf
#
_entry.id   3986a35678fe8a3d3f710124f04d74cf
#
_cell.length_a   1.000
_cell.length_b   1.000
_cell.length_c   1.000
_cell.angle_alpha   90.00
_cell.angle_beta   90.00
_cell.angle_gamma   90.00
#
_symmetry.space_group_name_H-M   'P 1'
#
loop_
_entity.id
_entity.type
_entity.pdbx_description
1 polymer ?
#
loop_
_entity_poly.entity_id
_entity_poly.type
_entity_poly.pdbx_seq_one_letter_code
_entity_poly.pdbx_strand_id
1 'polypeptide(L)'
;ILGLKKGEVVSIASEGNPEWLYTDMGTIGAGGVSSGVYTTDSAAQVKYLVNDSGSKFYFAENEEQLDKILEVRGDCPTLEKIIVYDMEGLHNFKDDQVISYDELIDIGKKVDIEQPNLWNDLIQNVKSEDIAILVYTSGTTGPSKGAMINHTNLLYSVNTGLEIFEPMENEEQLSFLPLCHILERSVSVMFPLKSGAVVNFAESIDTVPENIREVSPTVFIAVPRIREKFYSSITILMKDATFIGKYFYDISIKTGAKYKEYYIEGKQPPLILKLSYRLCNYFVLKNIKKLLGLNKCRYALSGAAPISPELINWYLSLGIDMREGWGMTETAGVGTAFYSREIKLGHVGRAVNQSEVRIADDGEILFKGPGVFCGYLNKPEQTKETLIDGWLHTGDVGEMDNYGNIKITDRKKDIIITAGGKNISPSEIENELKFSPFVSDAVVIGDKRKFLSCLIMIDEENVMKYAQDNDIPFSNFESLCKSEEVVNLIYGEVSNCLLYTSD
;
A
#
# COMPACT_ATOMS: atom_id res chain seq x y z
N ILE A 1 25.44 -17.11 -11.79
CA ILE A 1 25.25 -18.54 -11.51
C ILE A 1 24.56 -19.20 -12.70
N LEU A 2 23.33 -18.82 -13.02
CA LEU A 2 22.56 -19.38 -14.16
C LEU A 2 22.80 -18.65 -15.49
N GLY A 3 23.77 -17.75 -15.58
CA GLY A 3 24.10 -17.00 -16.81
C GLY A 3 23.21 -15.77 -17.05
N LEU A 4 22.60 -15.18 -16.02
CA LEU A 4 21.90 -13.90 -16.13
C LEU A 4 22.87 -12.83 -16.63
N LYS A 5 22.49 -12.13 -17.68
CA LYS A 5 23.25 -11.01 -18.23
C LYS A 5 22.67 -9.68 -17.77
N LYS A 6 23.50 -8.64 -17.83
CA LYS A 6 23.05 -7.28 -17.53
C LYS A 6 21.84 -6.88 -18.38
N GLY A 7 20.79 -6.39 -17.71
CA GLY A 7 19.53 -5.96 -18.31
C GLY A 7 18.55 -7.09 -18.61
N GLU A 8 18.91 -8.37 -18.43
CA GLU A 8 17.94 -9.47 -18.54
C GLU A 8 16.99 -9.49 -17.33
N VAL A 9 15.76 -9.96 -17.54
CA VAL A 9 14.70 -9.88 -16.55
C VAL A 9 14.52 -11.19 -15.81
N VAL A 10 14.28 -11.09 -14.50
CA VAL A 10 13.89 -12.18 -13.61
C VAL A 10 12.50 -11.85 -13.03
N SER A 11 11.55 -12.75 -13.21
CA SER A 11 10.22 -12.64 -12.61
C SER A 11 10.13 -13.37 -11.27
N ILE A 12 9.45 -12.79 -10.29
CA ILE A 12 9.27 -13.35 -8.94
C ILE A 12 7.78 -13.36 -8.60
N ALA A 13 7.19 -14.56 -8.49
CA ALA A 13 5.82 -14.79 -8.08
C ALA A 13 5.80 -15.42 -6.69
N SER A 14 5.76 -14.60 -5.67
CA SER A 14 5.76 -15.03 -4.28
C SER A 14 5.17 -13.94 -3.38
N GLU A 15 4.59 -14.36 -2.28
CA GLU A 15 4.27 -13.48 -1.16
C GLU A 15 5.55 -12.93 -0.50
N GLY A 16 5.37 -12.04 0.47
CA GLY A 16 6.50 -11.43 1.17
C GLY A 16 7.21 -12.43 2.07
N ASN A 17 8.46 -12.79 1.70
CA ASN A 17 9.34 -13.66 2.46
C ASN A 17 10.82 -13.28 2.25
N PRO A 18 11.77 -13.82 3.04
CA PRO A 18 13.19 -13.54 2.88
C PRO A 18 13.75 -13.96 1.52
N GLU A 19 13.28 -15.07 0.95
CA GLU A 19 13.72 -15.61 -0.35
C GLU A 19 13.40 -14.62 -1.48
N TRP A 20 12.24 -13.97 -1.41
CA TRP A 20 11.88 -12.89 -2.34
C TRP A 20 12.91 -11.77 -2.30
N LEU A 21 13.25 -11.31 -1.10
CA LEU A 21 14.22 -10.24 -0.88
C LEU A 21 15.62 -10.62 -1.41
N TYR A 22 16.08 -11.84 -1.12
CA TYR A 22 17.38 -12.31 -1.58
C TYR A 22 17.42 -12.43 -3.11
N THR A 23 16.34 -12.91 -3.74
CA THR A 23 16.23 -13.02 -5.20
C THR A 23 16.22 -11.65 -5.85
N ASP A 24 15.48 -10.69 -5.28
CA ASP A 24 15.40 -9.32 -5.75
C ASP A 24 16.79 -8.66 -5.73
N MET A 25 17.43 -8.66 -4.57
CA MET A 25 18.75 -8.06 -4.40
C MET A 25 19.85 -8.77 -5.19
N GLY A 26 19.78 -10.10 -5.27
CA GLY A 26 20.67 -10.91 -6.08
C GLY A 26 20.56 -10.58 -7.58
N THR A 27 19.35 -10.39 -8.07
CA THR A 27 19.07 -10.01 -9.46
C THR A 27 19.61 -8.61 -9.77
N ILE A 28 19.24 -7.61 -8.95
CA ILE A 28 19.65 -6.21 -9.14
C ILE A 28 21.15 -6.06 -9.02
N GLY A 29 21.78 -6.70 -8.02
CA GLY A 29 23.22 -6.65 -7.80
C GLY A 29 24.02 -7.34 -8.90
N ALA A 30 23.45 -8.35 -9.56
CA ALA A 30 24.04 -8.96 -10.76
C ALA A 30 23.87 -8.10 -12.03
N GLY A 31 23.19 -6.97 -11.95
CA GLY A 31 22.87 -6.08 -13.07
C GLY A 31 21.66 -6.52 -13.89
N GLY A 32 20.90 -7.49 -13.40
CA GLY A 32 19.61 -7.88 -13.96
C GLY A 32 18.47 -6.93 -13.56
N VAL A 33 17.31 -7.15 -14.12
CA VAL A 33 16.07 -6.40 -13.85
C VAL A 33 15.09 -7.30 -13.12
N SER A 34 14.64 -6.92 -11.94
CA SER A 34 13.73 -7.71 -11.14
C SER A 34 12.28 -7.28 -11.35
N SER A 35 11.42 -8.22 -11.71
CA SER A 35 9.99 -8.02 -12.01
C SER A 35 9.12 -8.83 -11.06
N GLY A 36 8.37 -8.16 -10.18
CA GLY A 36 7.41 -8.83 -9.31
C GLY A 36 6.13 -9.21 -10.07
N VAL A 37 5.60 -10.38 -9.77
CA VAL A 37 4.33 -10.93 -10.27
C VAL A 37 3.40 -11.15 -9.08
N TYR A 38 2.14 -10.76 -9.19
CA TYR A 38 1.18 -11.01 -8.12
C TYR A 38 0.84 -12.51 -8.04
N THR A 39 0.83 -13.03 -6.82
CA THR A 39 0.43 -14.44 -6.56
C THR A 39 -1.01 -14.72 -6.96
N THR A 40 -1.84 -13.69 -7.04
CA THR A 40 -3.23 -13.76 -7.49
C THR A 40 -3.40 -13.73 -9.01
N ASP A 41 -2.32 -13.48 -9.77
CA ASP A 41 -2.39 -13.48 -11.23
C ASP A 41 -2.72 -14.88 -11.77
N SER A 42 -3.58 -14.93 -12.78
CA SER A 42 -3.89 -16.16 -13.50
C SER A 42 -2.73 -16.58 -14.41
N ALA A 43 -2.70 -17.85 -14.83
CA ALA A 43 -1.69 -18.34 -15.78
C ALA A 43 -1.61 -17.49 -17.06
N ALA A 44 -2.76 -16.99 -17.56
CA ALA A 44 -2.79 -16.11 -18.71
C ALA A 44 -2.14 -14.74 -18.45
N GLN A 45 -2.29 -14.18 -17.26
CA GLN A 45 -1.61 -12.96 -16.85
C GLN A 45 -0.11 -13.19 -16.65
N VAL A 46 0.28 -14.30 -16.01
CA VAL A 46 1.68 -14.71 -15.86
C VAL A 46 2.34 -14.84 -17.24
N LYS A 47 1.69 -15.51 -18.22
CA LYS A 47 2.16 -15.60 -19.61
C LYS A 47 2.41 -14.21 -20.20
N TYR A 48 1.45 -13.30 -20.04
CA TYR A 48 1.58 -11.95 -20.55
C TYR A 48 2.80 -11.24 -19.96
N LEU A 49 2.94 -11.27 -18.62
CA LEU A 49 4.03 -10.59 -17.90
C LEU A 49 5.41 -11.15 -18.29
N VAL A 50 5.54 -12.46 -18.34
CA VAL A 50 6.80 -13.15 -18.72
C VAL A 50 7.19 -12.80 -20.17
N ASN A 51 6.24 -12.76 -21.11
CA ASN A 51 6.53 -12.43 -22.49
C ASN A 51 6.79 -10.94 -22.72
N ASP A 52 5.99 -10.04 -22.10
CA ASP A 52 6.17 -8.59 -22.24
C ASP A 52 7.51 -8.13 -21.64
N SER A 53 7.89 -8.70 -20.49
CA SER A 53 9.18 -8.43 -19.83
C SER A 53 10.37 -9.14 -20.50
N GLY A 54 10.13 -10.21 -21.27
CA GLY A 54 11.17 -11.09 -21.78
C GLY A 54 11.91 -11.84 -20.69
N SER A 55 11.21 -12.21 -19.60
CA SER A 55 11.82 -12.86 -18.44
C SER A 55 12.56 -14.14 -18.81
N LYS A 56 13.81 -14.20 -18.32
CA LYS A 56 14.71 -15.33 -18.55
C LYS A 56 14.58 -16.39 -17.45
N PHE A 57 14.37 -15.95 -16.22
CA PHE A 57 14.16 -16.79 -15.06
C PHE A 57 12.86 -16.42 -14.38
N TYR A 58 12.20 -17.44 -13.80
CA TYR A 58 10.97 -17.27 -13.05
C TYR A 58 11.12 -17.95 -11.70
N PHE A 59 10.88 -17.21 -10.62
CA PHE A 59 10.86 -17.75 -9.27
C PHE A 59 9.41 -17.91 -8.84
N ALA A 60 9.06 -19.14 -8.45
CA ALA A 60 7.75 -19.50 -7.93
C ALA A 60 7.85 -19.77 -6.43
N GLU A 61 6.91 -19.29 -5.65
CA GLU A 61 6.90 -19.53 -4.20
C GLU A 61 6.73 -21.01 -3.89
N ASN A 62 5.74 -21.66 -4.50
CA ASN A 62 5.26 -23.00 -4.16
C ASN A 62 4.65 -23.71 -5.38
N GLU A 63 4.02 -24.87 -5.13
CA GLU A 63 3.35 -25.67 -6.17
C GLU A 63 2.31 -24.84 -6.95
N GLU A 64 1.49 -24.03 -6.28
CA GLU A 64 0.45 -23.23 -6.95
C GLU A 64 1.04 -22.26 -7.98
N GLN A 65 2.10 -21.53 -7.60
CA GLN A 65 2.74 -20.59 -8.51
C GLN A 65 3.56 -21.29 -9.59
N LEU A 66 4.08 -22.48 -9.29
CA LEU A 66 4.73 -23.34 -10.28
C LEU A 66 3.74 -23.82 -11.35
N ASP A 67 2.57 -24.30 -10.95
CA ASP A 67 1.54 -24.79 -11.86
C ASP A 67 1.13 -23.74 -12.89
N LYS A 68 0.97 -22.47 -12.44
CA LYS A 68 0.62 -21.37 -13.35
C LYS A 68 1.63 -21.15 -14.46
N ILE A 69 2.93 -21.20 -14.15
CA ILE A 69 3.96 -21.01 -15.19
C ILE A 69 4.16 -22.28 -16.03
N LEU A 70 4.02 -23.48 -15.45
CA LEU A 70 4.09 -24.75 -16.20
C LEU A 70 2.99 -24.83 -17.27
N GLU A 71 1.78 -24.37 -16.98
CA GLU A 71 0.65 -24.32 -17.93
C GLU A 71 0.99 -23.51 -19.17
N VAL A 72 1.77 -22.44 -19.04
CA VAL A 72 1.99 -21.46 -20.12
C VAL A 72 3.42 -21.39 -20.65
N ARG A 73 4.38 -22.09 -20.04
CA ARG A 73 5.83 -21.98 -20.38
C ARG A 73 6.14 -22.30 -21.84
N GLY A 74 5.35 -23.18 -22.48
CA GLY A 74 5.49 -23.50 -23.90
C GLY A 74 5.31 -22.31 -24.82
N ASP A 75 4.63 -21.26 -24.33
CA ASP A 75 4.40 -20.00 -25.03
C ASP A 75 5.33 -18.87 -24.53
N CYS A 76 6.32 -19.19 -23.68
CA CYS A 76 7.28 -18.23 -23.10
C CYS A 76 8.71 -18.52 -23.60
N PRO A 77 9.04 -18.13 -24.84
CA PRO A 77 10.28 -18.56 -25.50
C PRO A 77 11.58 -18.03 -24.87
N THR A 78 11.51 -16.99 -24.04
CA THR A 78 12.67 -16.42 -23.32
C THR A 78 12.98 -17.14 -22.01
N LEU A 79 12.03 -17.93 -21.51
CA LEU A 79 12.13 -18.57 -20.21
C LEU A 79 13.09 -19.78 -20.23
N GLU A 80 14.21 -19.67 -19.54
CA GLU A 80 15.24 -20.72 -19.49
C GLU A 80 15.10 -21.64 -18.29
N LYS A 81 14.85 -21.08 -17.11
CA LYS A 81 14.71 -21.85 -15.84
C LYS A 81 13.61 -21.30 -14.95
N ILE A 82 13.00 -22.21 -14.19
CA ILE A 82 12.04 -21.93 -13.13
C ILE A 82 12.67 -22.39 -11.82
N ILE A 83 12.63 -21.54 -10.80
CA ILE A 83 13.18 -21.82 -9.47
C ILE A 83 12.01 -21.82 -8.48
N VAL A 84 11.91 -22.85 -7.62
CA VAL A 84 10.84 -22.97 -6.64
C VAL A 84 11.40 -22.79 -5.23
N TYR A 85 10.81 -21.88 -4.43
CA TYR A 85 11.24 -21.63 -3.06
C TYR A 85 10.84 -22.79 -2.15
N ASP A 86 9.56 -23.12 -2.12
CA ASP A 86 9.02 -24.20 -1.30
C ASP A 86 8.70 -25.43 -2.16
N MET A 87 9.39 -26.53 -1.89
CA MET A 87 9.24 -27.81 -2.56
C MET A 87 8.28 -28.76 -1.83
N GLU A 88 7.50 -28.27 -0.86
CA GLU A 88 6.46 -29.08 -0.22
C GLU A 88 5.45 -29.55 -1.28
N GLY A 89 5.05 -30.83 -1.23
CA GLY A 89 4.21 -31.46 -2.25
C GLY A 89 4.97 -31.93 -3.51
N LEU A 90 6.13 -31.39 -3.82
CA LEU A 90 6.87 -31.59 -5.07
C LEU A 90 8.00 -32.64 -4.98
N HIS A 91 8.04 -33.48 -3.93
CA HIS A 91 9.15 -34.42 -3.68
C HIS A 91 9.46 -35.39 -4.83
N ASN A 92 8.46 -35.75 -5.63
CA ASN A 92 8.60 -36.63 -6.79
C ASN A 92 8.58 -35.89 -8.14
N PHE A 93 8.43 -34.59 -8.11
CA PHE A 93 8.40 -33.79 -9.32
C PHE A 93 9.80 -33.71 -9.94
N LYS A 94 9.89 -33.93 -11.26
CA LYS A 94 11.14 -33.85 -12.01
C LYS A 94 10.90 -33.18 -13.34
N ASP A 95 11.60 -32.13 -13.59
CA ASP A 95 11.55 -31.39 -14.83
C ASP A 95 12.90 -30.70 -15.05
N ASP A 96 13.47 -30.84 -16.25
CA ASP A 96 14.80 -30.30 -16.55
C ASP A 96 14.87 -28.77 -16.51
N GLN A 97 13.73 -28.08 -16.63
CA GLN A 97 13.64 -26.63 -16.60
C GLN A 97 13.43 -26.11 -15.16
N VAL A 98 13.04 -26.98 -14.20
CA VAL A 98 12.71 -26.59 -12.82
C VAL A 98 13.81 -27.06 -11.87
N ILE A 99 14.22 -26.16 -10.98
CA ILE A 99 15.15 -26.46 -9.88
C ILE A 99 14.60 -25.89 -8.58
N SER A 100 15.01 -26.48 -7.45
CA SER A 100 14.71 -25.92 -6.13
C SER A 100 15.61 -24.71 -5.84
N TYR A 101 15.14 -23.84 -4.92
CA TYR A 101 15.95 -22.73 -4.43
C TYR A 101 17.22 -23.22 -3.71
N ASP A 102 17.14 -24.34 -2.97
CA ASP A 102 18.30 -24.94 -2.31
C ASP A 102 19.36 -25.41 -3.32
N GLU A 103 18.93 -26.00 -4.45
CA GLU A 103 19.85 -26.36 -5.55
C GLU A 103 20.54 -25.11 -6.13
N LEU A 104 19.79 -24.01 -6.31
CA LEU A 104 20.34 -22.73 -6.77
C LEU A 104 21.39 -22.21 -5.77
N ILE A 105 21.13 -22.24 -4.48
CA ILE A 105 22.05 -21.83 -3.43
C ILE A 105 23.31 -22.69 -3.43
N ASP A 106 23.19 -24.02 -3.60
CA ASP A 106 24.34 -24.92 -3.64
C ASP A 106 25.19 -24.73 -4.90
N ILE A 107 24.59 -24.42 -6.04
CA ILE A 107 25.32 -23.99 -7.25
C ILE A 107 26.06 -22.67 -6.94
N GLY A 108 25.39 -21.73 -6.28
CA GLY A 108 25.97 -20.44 -5.88
C GLY A 108 27.19 -20.58 -5.00
N LYS A 109 27.12 -21.41 -3.96
CA LYS A 109 28.27 -21.69 -3.08
C LYS A 109 29.48 -22.23 -3.84
N LYS A 110 29.29 -23.11 -4.83
CA LYS A 110 30.37 -23.63 -5.67
C LYS A 110 31.00 -22.54 -6.51
N VAL A 111 30.17 -21.71 -7.16
CA VAL A 111 30.66 -20.59 -7.98
C VAL A 111 31.40 -19.56 -7.14
N ASP A 112 30.95 -19.27 -5.91
CA ASP A 112 31.64 -18.34 -5.01
C ASP A 112 33.05 -18.84 -4.61
N ILE A 113 33.24 -20.15 -4.43
CA ILE A 113 34.53 -20.75 -4.20
C ILE A 113 35.44 -20.65 -5.44
N GLU A 114 34.89 -20.90 -6.62
CA GLU A 114 35.64 -20.88 -7.88
C GLU A 114 35.98 -19.44 -8.35
N GLN A 115 35.08 -18.49 -8.08
CA GLN A 115 35.16 -17.11 -8.53
C GLN A 115 34.81 -16.11 -7.41
N PRO A 116 35.64 -16.00 -6.36
CA PRO A 116 35.29 -15.25 -5.13
C PRO A 116 35.09 -13.73 -5.34
N ASN A 117 35.55 -13.19 -6.46
CA ASN A 117 35.36 -11.76 -6.78
C ASN A 117 34.19 -11.49 -7.71
N LEU A 118 33.54 -12.53 -8.23
CA LEU A 118 32.49 -12.40 -9.26
C LEU A 118 31.37 -11.44 -8.82
N TRP A 119 30.90 -11.56 -7.58
CA TRP A 119 29.85 -10.69 -7.05
C TRP A 119 30.27 -9.22 -7.02
N ASN A 120 31.47 -8.93 -6.54
CA ASN A 120 32.00 -7.57 -6.50
C ASN A 120 32.16 -6.99 -7.91
N ASP A 121 32.65 -7.79 -8.86
CA ASP A 121 32.84 -7.38 -10.25
C ASP A 121 31.48 -7.08 -10.93
N LEU A 122 30.44 -7.86 -10.64
CA LEU A 122 29.11 -7.64 -11.15
C LEU A 122 28.51 -6.33 -10.61
N ILE A 123 28.57 -6.10 -9.30
CA ILE A 123 28.08 -4.85 -8.67
C ILE A 123 28.78 -3.62 -9.25
N GLN A 124 30.10 -3.67 -9.47
CA GLN A 124 30.86 -2.55 -10.03
C GLN A 124 30.47 -2.21 -11.47
N ASN A 125 29.87 -3.15 -12.20
CA ASN A 125 29.39 -2.93 -13.57
C ASN A 125 27.97 -2.35 -13.62
N VAL A 126 27.25 -2.28 -12.49
CA VAL A 126 25.92 -1.66 -12.40
C VAL A 126 26.08 -0.13 -12.41
N LYS A 127 25.26 0.52 -13.21
CA LYS A 127 25.22 1.98 -13.32
C LYS A 127 23.91 2.53 -12.75
N SER A 128 23.95 3.77 -12.31
CA SER A 128 22.77 4.46 -11.74
C SER A 128 21.59 4.59 -12.69
N GLU A 129 21.86 4.68 -13.98
CA GLU A 129 20.86 4.78 -15.05
C GLU A 129 20.32 3.42 -15.54
N ASP A 130 20.94 2.29 -15.13
CA ASP A 130 20.42 0.96 -15.48
C ASP A 130 19.06 0.73 -14.85
N ILE A 131 18.14 0.10 -15.59
CA ILE A 131 16.85 -0.32 -15.04
C ILE A 131 17.09 -1.38 -13.97
N ALA A 132 16.56 -1.15 -12.79
CA ALA A 132 16.69 -2.06 -11.65
C ALA A 132 15.45 -2.95 -11.50
N ILE A 133 14.28 -2.35 -11.67
CA ILE A 133 13.02 -3.06 -11.46
C ILE A 133 11.98 -2.72 -12.54
N LEU A 134 11.11 -3.70 -12.79
CA LEU A 134 9.85 -3.52 -13.48
C LEU A 134 8.71 -3.68 -12.48
N VAL A 135 7.77 -2.75 -12.50
CA VAL A 135 6.54 -2.83 -11.71
C VAL A 135 5.36 -2.75 -12.67
N TYR A 136 4.60 -3.84 -12.75
CA TYR A 136 3.42 -3.89 -13.60
C TYR A 136 2.23 -3.23 -12.92
N THR A 137 1.69 -2.20 -13.56
CA THR A 137 0.52 -1.46 -13.08
C THR A 137 -0.71 -1.83 -13.90
N SER A 138 -1.83 -2.06 -13.22
CA SER A 138 -3.12 -2.23 -13.91
C SER A 138 -3.52 -0.92 -14.57
N GLY A 139 -3.41 -0.84 -15.87
CA GLY A 139 -4.04 0.23 -16.63
C GLY A 139 -5.56 0.09 -16.55
N THR A 140 -6.29 1.21 -16.56
CA THR A 140 -7.78 1.18 -16.54
C THR A 140 -8.39 0.70 -17.84
N THR A 141 -7.60 0.68 -18.90
CA THR A 141 -8.02 0.21 -20.23
C THR A 141 -6.88 -0.60 -20.83
N GLY A 142 -7.02 -1.94 -20.84
CA GLY A 142 -6.07 -2.83 -21.49
C GLY A 142 -5.12 -3.58 -20.52
N PRO A 143 -4.16 -4.34 -21.08
CA PRO A 143 -3.18 -5.10 -20.30
C PRO A 143 -2.32 -4.22 -19.41
N SER A 144 -1.82 -4.78 -18.31
CA SER A 144 -0.91 -4.10 -17.40
C SER A 144 0.36 -3.62 -18.11
N LYS A 145 0.95 -2.53 -17.60
CA LYS A 145 2.12 -1.88 -18.19
C LYS A 145 3.30 -2.00 -17.24
N GLY A 146 4.45 -2.45 -17.74
CA GLY A 146 5.69 -2.53 -16.97
C GLY A 146 6.35 -1.15 -16.85
N ALA A 147 6.21 -0.50 -15.71
CA ALA A 147 6.91 0.75 -15.39
C ALA A 147 8.39 0.45 -15.12
N MET A 148 9.29 1.09 -15.89
CA MET A 148 10.74 0.94 -15.76
C MET A 148 11.29 1.92 -14.74
N ILE A 149 11.87 1.39 -13.67
CA ILE A 149 12.47 2.17 -12.59
C ILE A 149 13.96 1.85 -12.51
N ASN A 150 14.81 2.87 -12.63
CA ASN A 150 16.25 2.72 -12.57
C ASN A 150 16.78 2.88 -11.13
N HIS A 151 18.07 2.63 -10.93
CA HIS A 151 18.71 2.75 -9.61
C HIS A 151 18.64 4.18 -9.05
N THR A 152 18.74 5.21 -9.90
CA THR A 152 18.62 6.61 -9.46
C THR A 152 17.24 6.88 -8.86
N ASN A 153 16.16 6.41 -9.51
CA ASN A 153 14.79 6.57 -9.02
C ASN A 153 14.61 5.89 -7.65
N LEU A 154 15.11 4.64 -7.51
CA LEU A 154 15.03 3.90 -6.25
C LEU A 154 15.81 4.58 -5.12
N LEU A 155 17.06 4.97 -5.37
CA LEU A 155 17.89 5.64 -4.37
C LEU A 155 17.30 6.99 -3.96
N TYR A 156 16.72 7.73 -4.90
CA TYR A 156 15.99 8.96 -4.60
C TYR A 156 14.80 8.70 -3.68
N SER A 157 13.96 7.70 -4.00
CA SER A 157 12.80 7.30 -3.18
C SER A 157 13.21 6.92 -1.76
N VAL A 158 14.26 6.11 -1.62
CA VAL A 158 14.80 5.68 -0.32
C VAL A 158 15.32 6.86 0.49
N ASN A 159 16.13 7.74 -0.10
CA ASN A 159 16.67 8.90 0.60
C ASN A 159 15.54 9.85 1.05
N THR A 160 14.54 10.06 0.21
CA THR A 160 13.33 10.83 0.55
C THR A 160 12.57 10.18 1.71
N GLY A 161 12.40 8.86 1.69
CA GLY A 161 11.81 8.12 2.80
C GLY A 161 12.56 8.33 4.11
N LEU A 162 13.89 8.28 4.09
CA LEU A 162 14.72 8.54 5.29
C LEU A 162 14.54 9.96 5.84
N GLU A 163 14.41 10.96 4.97
CA GLU A 163 14.15 12.34 5.38
C GLU A 163 12.75 12.50 6.02
N ILE A 164 11.75 11.76 5.52
CA ILE A 164 10.37 11.81 6.02
C ILE A 164 10.24 11.08 7.36
N PHE A 165 10.82 9.88 7.45
CA PHE A 165 10.64 8.98 8.61
C PHE A 165 11.63 9.25 9.74
N GLU A 166 12.78 9.88 9.47
CA GLU A 166 13.84 10.13 10.45
C GLU A 166 14.10 8.86 11.30
N PRO A 167 14.65 7.77 10.70
CA PRO A 167 14.73 6.48 11.37
C PRO A 167 15.57 6.55 12.65
N MET A 168 15.15 5.81 13.67
CA MET A 168 15.85 5.66 14.94
C MET A 168 16.59 4.31 14.99
N GLU A 169 17.50 4.15 15.93
CA GLU A 169 18.05 2.82 16.25
C GLU A 169 16.93 1.86 16.65
N ASN A 170 17.04 0.60 16.19
CA ASN A 170 16.08 -0.47 16.46
C ASN A 170 14.66 -0.22 15.89
N GLU A 171 14.57 0.36 14.70
CA GLU A 171 13.30 0.38 13.96
C GLU A 171 12.89 -1.03 13.57
N GLU A 172 11.63 -1.33 13.81
CA GLU A 172 11.00 -2.58 13.44
C GLU A 172 9.74 -2.30 12.61
N GLN A 173 9.55 -3.08 11.56
CA GLN A 173 8.37 -3.02 10.71
C GLN A 173 7.84 -4.41 10.41
N LEU A 174 6.57 -4.48 10.00
CA LEU A 174 5.91 -5.69 9.53
C LEU A 174 5.63 -5.54 8.04
N SER A 175 6.19 -6.43 7.23
CA SER A 175 5.92 -6.57 5.80
C SER A 175 4.75 -7.53 5.60
N PHE A 176 3.72 -7.11 4.87
CA PHE A 176 2.52 -7.90 4.62
C PHE A 176 1.79 -7.54 3.33
N LEU A 177 2.16 -6.43 2.68
CA LEU A 177 1.65 -6.11 1.36
C LEU A 177 2.49 -6.81 0.28
N PRO A 178 1.96 -6.97 -0.95
CA PRO A 178 2.71 -7.62 -2.02
C PRO A 178 4.00 -6.88 -2.37
N LEU A 179 5.15 -7.55 -2.31
CA LEU A 179 6.47 -6.99 -2.64
C LEU A 179 6.64 -6.64 -4.13
N CYS A 180 5.77 -7.14 -5.00
CA CYS A 180 5.67 -6.71 -6.39
C CYS A 180 5.15 -5.26 -6.53
N HIS A 181 4.48 -4.71 -5.49
CA HIS A 181 4.01 -3.34 -5.48
C HIS A 181 5.10 -2.38 -5.00
N ILE A 182 5.25 -1.24 -5.68
CA ILE A 182 6.33 -0.27 -5.42
C ILE A 182 6.37 0.23 -3.97
N LEU A 183 5.23 0.45 -3.33
CA LEU A 183 5.16 0.93 -1.95
C LEU A 183 5.82 -0.07 -1.00
N GLU A 184 5.36 -1.33 -1.00
CA GLU A 184 5.88 -2.35 -0.11
C GLU A 184 7.35 -2.64 -0.39
N ARG A 185 7.73 -2.72 -1.66
CA ARG A 185 9.12 -2.93 -2.05
C ARG A 185 10.04 -1.81 -1.58
N SER A 186 9.60 -0.56 -1.66
CA SER A 186 10.38 0.58 -1.15
C SER A 186 10.52 0.53 0.37
N VAL A 187 9.43 0.23 1.07
CA VAL A 187 9.37 0.25 2.54
C VAL A 187 10.02 -0.98 3.17
N SER A 188 9.73 -2.18 2.66
CA SER A 188 10.15 -3.43 3.29
C SER A 188 11.44 -4.02 2.70
N VAL A 189 11.93 -3.50 1.58
CA VAL A 189 13.20 -3.93 0.98
C VAL A 189 14.23 -2.79 1.01
N MET A 190 13.95 -1.71 0.27
CA MET A 190 14.96 -0.69 0.01
C MET A 190 15.25 0.19 1.24
N PHE A 191 14.22 0.63 1.95
CA PHE A 191 14.37 1.45 3.15
C PHE A 191 15.14 0.73 4.28
N PRO A 192 14.85 -0.54 4.64
CA PRO A 192 15.61 -1.28 5.64
C PRO A 192 17.07 -1.47 5.30
N LEU A 193 17.39 -1.74 4.04
CA LEU A 193 18.79 -1.85 3.58
C LEU A 193 19.59 -0.58 3.85
N LYS A 194 18.97 0.58 3.81
CA LYS A 194 19.63 1.87 4.05
C LYS A 194 19.59 2.30 5.51
N SER A 195 18.49 2.02 6.21
CA SER A 195 18.26 2.47 7.60
C SER A 195 18.79 1.48 8.65
N GLY A 196 18.96 0.20 8.30
CA GLY A 196 19.22 -0.87 9.25
C GLY A 196 18.01 -1.34 10.04
N ALA A 197 16.79 -0.99 9.60
CA ALA A 197 15.55 -1.43 10.23
C ALA A 197 15.37 -2.96 10.11
N VAL A 198 14.75 -3.56 11.13
CA VAL A 198 14.37 -4.97 11.14
C VAL A 198 13.04 -5.13 10.40
N VAL A 199 13.01 -6.07 9.46
CA VAL A 199 11.79 -6.45 8.73
C VAL A 199 11.31 -7.80 9.26
N ASN A 200 10.07 -7.82 9.72
CA ASN A 200 9.35 -9.04 10.06
C ASN A 200 8.35 -9.29 8.93
N PHE A 201 8.29 -10.51 8.40
CA PHE A 201 7.31 -10.89 7.39
C PHE A 201 6.08 -11.49 8.07
N ALA A 202 4.88 -11.06 7.67
CA ALA A 202 3.66 -11.70 8.13
C ALA A 202 3.52 -13.10 7.53
N GLU A 203 2.94 -14.02 8.26
CA GLU A 203 2.70 -15.39 7.78
C GLU A 203 1.69 -15.41 6.62
N SER A 204 0.68 -14.56 6.70
CA SER A 204 -0.33 -14.35 5.66
C SER A 204 -1.04 -13.01 5.90
N ILE A 205 -1.85 -12.57 4.93
CA ILE A 205 -2.65 -11.35 5.06
C ILE A 205 -3.73 -11.48 6.16
N ASP A 206 -4.21 -12.68 6.38
CA ASP A 206 -5.25 -12.97 7.38
C ASP A 206 -4.71 -12.94 8.81
N THR A 207 -3.43 -13.29 9.00
CA THR A 207 -2.75 -13.29 10.30
C THR A 207 -2.14 -11.94 10.69
N VAL A 208 -2.22 -10.92 9.83
CA VAL A 208 -1.68 -9.58 10.11
C VAL A 208 -2.13 -9.02 11.47
N PRO A 209 -3.41 -9.14 11.91
CA PRO A 209 -3.83 -8.64 13.22
C PRO A 209 -3.12 -9.31 14.41
N GLU A 210 -2.75 -10.58 14.28
CA GLU A 210 -1.98 -11.35 15.26
C GLU A 210 -0.50 -10.96 15.19
N ASN A 211 0.09 -11.01 14.00
CA ASN A 211 1.50 -10.71 13.77
C ASN A 211 1.87 -9.28 14.20
N ILE A 212 0.98 -8.30 13.97
CA ILE A 212 1.23 -6.91 14.38
C ILE A 212 1.25 -6.74 15.90
N ARG A 213 0.44 -7.52 16.64
CA ARG A 213 0.46 -7.55 18.11
C ARG A 213 1.73 -8.18 18.65
N GLU A 214 2.23 -9.20 17.98
CA GLU A 214 3.44 -9.92 18.33
C GLU A 214 4.69 -9.07 18.08
N VAL A 215 4.83 -8.50 16.91
CA VAL A 215 5.96 -7.63 16.51
C VAL A 215 5.91 -6.28 17.22
N SER A 216 4.74 -5.67 17.31
CA SER A 216 4.56 -4.29 17.77
C SER A 216 5.47 -3.30 17.02
N PRO A 217 5.28 -3.11 15.70
CA PRO A 217 6.20 -2.34 14.87
C PRO A 217 6.32 -0.88 15.34
N THR A 218 7.52 -0.31 15.17
CA THR A 218 7.80 1.10 15.48
C THR A 218 7.38 2.04 14.36
N VAL A 219 7.45 1.53 13.12
CA VAL A 219 6.94 2.18 11.91
C VAL A 219 5.91 1.27 11.27
N PHE A 220 4.74 1.81 10.96
CA PHE A 220 3.67 1.03 10.36
C PHE A 220 3.09 1.74 9.14
N ILE A 221 3.34 1.17 7.96
CA ILE A 221 2.83 1.66 6.69
C ILE A 221 1.77 0.68 6.20
N ALA A 222 0.58 1.19 5.91
CA ALA A 222 -0.54 0.36 5.50
C ALA A 222 -1.51 1.14 4.61
N VAL A 223 -2.25 0.40 3.80
CA VAL A 223 -3.36 0.93 3.02
C VAL A 223 -4.56 1.27 3.92
N PRO A 224 -5.47 2.17 3.51
CA PRO A 224 -6.62 2.61 4.31
C PRO A 224 -7.46 1.46 4.87
N ARG A 225 -7.74 0.43 4.09
CA ARG A 225 -8.58 -0.71 4.49
C ARG A 225 -8.11 -1.39 5.79
N ILE A 226 -6.81 -1.54 5.99
CA ILE A 226 -6.27 -2.10 7.25
C ILE A 226 -6.54 -1.15 8.41
N ARG A 227 -6.45 0.16 8.17
CA ARG A 227 -6.73 1.19 9.16
C ARG A 227 -8.19 1.22 9.57
N GLU A 228 -9.09 1.13 8.60
CA GLU A 228 -10.54 1.05 8.80
C GLU A 228 -10.90 -0.20 9.60
N LYS A 229 -10.35 -1.37 9.27
CA LYS A 229 -10.57 -2.61 10.01
C LYS A 229 -10.15 -2.49 11.48
N PHE A 230 -9.03 -1.84 11.76
CA PHE A 230 -8.57 -1.60 13.14
C PHE A 230 -9.50 -0.64 13.89
N TYR A 231 -9.93 0.44 13.24
CA TYR A 231 -10.89 1.36 13.82
C TYR A 231 -12.23 0.68 14.11
N SER A 232 -12.76 -0.07 13.14
CA SER A 232 -14.03 -0.81 13.26
C SER A 232 -13.98 -1.82 14.41
N SER A 233 -12.90 -2.58 14.55
CA SER A 233 -12.75 -3.55 15.64
C SER A 233 -12.80 -2.89 17.02
N ILE A 234 -12.17 -1.73 17.20
CA ILE A 234 -12.25 -0.96 18.47
C ILE A 234 -13.65 -0.38 18.66
N THR A 235 -14.27 0.15 17.62
CA THR A 235 -15.61 0.75 17.69
C THR A 235 -16.64 -0.28 18.13
N ILE A 236 -16.58 -1.49 17.58
CA ILE A 236 -17.46 -2.60 17.95
C ILE A 236 -17.18 -3.07 19.37
N LEU A 237 -15.93 -3.25 19.75
CA LEU A 237 -15.55 -3.60 21.14
C LEU A 237 -16.11 -2.57 22.13
N MET A 238 -16.11 -1.30 21.76
CA MET A 238 -16.65 -0.24 22.61
C MET A 238 -18.18 -0.25 22.68
N LYS A 239 -18.91 -0.81 21.70
CA LYS A 239 -20.36 -1.00 21.82
C LYS A 239 -20.72 -1.97 22.95
N ASP A 240 -19.90 -2.99 23.19
CA ASP A 240 -20.07 -3.97 24.27
C ASP A 240 -19.53 -3.51 25.63
N ALA A 241 -18.78 -2.40 25.65
CA ALA A 241 -18.20 -1.89 26.89
C ALA A 241 -19.26 -1.37 27.86
N THR A 242 -18.93 -1.43 29.16
CA THR A 242 -19.77 -0.83 30.19
C THR A 242 -19.96 0.68 29.97
N PHE A 243 -21.02 1.26 30.49
CA PHE A 243 -21.25 2.71 30.42
C PHE A 243 -20.03 3.53 30.90
N ILE A 244 -19.39 3.08 31.97
CA ILE A 244 -18.15 3.70 32.50
C ILE A 244 -17.02 3.59 31.48
N GLY A 245 -16.84 2.43 30.85
CA GLY A 245 -15.83 2.19 29.82
C GLY A 245 -16.02 3.11 28.62
N LYS A 246 -17.24 3.20 28.09
CA LYS A 246 -17.61 4.12 26.99
C LYS A 246 -17.29 5.57 27.33
N TYR A 247 -17.70 6.02 28.51
CA TYR A 247 -17.47 7.39 28.98
C TYR A 247 -15.98 7.73 29.05
N PHE A 248 -15.15 6.85 29.62
CA PHE A 248 -13.70 7.09 29.69
C PHE A 248 -13.03 6.99 28.32
N TYR A 249 -13.50 6.13 27.44
CA TYR A 249 -13.05 6.06 26.05
C TYR A 249 -13.29 7.40 25.34
N ASP A 250 -14.52 7.89 25.35
CA ASP A 250 -14.92 9.14 24.68
C ASP A 250 -14.14 10.35 25.20
N ILE A 251 -14.00 10.47 26.53
CA ILE A 251 -13.19 11.54 27.12
C ILE A 251 -11.74 11.42 26.66
N SER A 252 -11.19 10.20 26.63
CA SER A 252 -9.79 9.99 26.28
C SER A 252 -9.51 10.32 24.82
N ILE A 253 -10.40 9.93 23.89
CA ILE A 253 -10.29 10.28 22.47
C ILE A 253 -10.39 11.80 22.26
N LYS A 254 -11.39 12.46 22.88
CA LYS A 254 -11.54 13.93 22.80
C LYS A 254 -10.33 14.68 23.40
N THR A 255 -9.78 14.18 24.51
CA THR A 255 -8.60 14.77 25.14
C THR A 255 -7.36 14.56 24.28
N GLY A 256 -7.22 13.40 23.66
CA GLY A 256 -6.14 13.07 22.73
C GLY A 256 -6.17 13.95 21.50
N ALA A 257 -7.34 14.08 20.85
CA ALA A 257 -7.54 14.96 19.71
C ALA A 257 -7.13 16.40 20.02
N LYS A 258 -7.67 16.96 21.11
CA LYS A 258 -7.34 18.34 21.54
C LYS A 258 -5.84 18.51 21.87
N TYR A 259 -5.20 17.50 22.45
CA TYR A 259 -3.75 17.54 22.72
C TYR A 259 -2.95 17.55 21.42
N LYS A 260 -3.39 16.78 20.40
CA LYS A 260 -2.73 16.70 19.12
C LYS A 260 -2.92 17.94 18.23
N GLU A 261 -4.03 18.66 18.36
CA GLU A 261 -4.20 19.98 17.71
C GLU A 261 -3.05 20.92 18.08
N TYR A 262 -2.70 21.03 19.36
CA TYR A 262 -1.54 21.83 19.80
C TYR A 262 -0.22 21.32 19.20
N TYR A 263 -0.08 20.00 19.08
CA TYR A 263 1.11 19.39 18.50
C TYR A 263 1.25 19.71 17.00
N ILE A 264 0.16 19.60 16.25
CA ILE A 264 0.10 19.90 14.81
C ILE A 264 0.38 21.40 14.56
N GLU A 265 -0.16 22.27 15.39
CA GLU A 265 0.07 23.72 15.31
C GLU A 265 1.48 24.15 15.82
N GLY A 266 2.32 23.23 16.23
CA GLY A 266 3.63 23.53 16.82
C GLY A 266 3.58 24.28 18.15
N LYS A 267 2.40 24.33 18.79
CA LYS A 267 2.15 25.04 20.06
C LYS A 267 2.35 24.13 21.26
N GLN A 268 2.64 24.74 22.41
CA GLN A 268 2.68 24.01 23.69
C GLN A 268 1.29 23.90 24.30
N PRO A 269 0.81 22.67 24.59
CA PRO A 269 -0.49 22.51 25.25
C PRO A 269 -0.46 23.05 26.70
N PRO A 270 -1.59 23.58 27.20
CA PRO A 270 -1.72 23.95 28.60
C PRO A 270 -1.37 22.81 29.55
N LEU A 271 -0.81 23.14 30.74
CA LEU A 271 -0.35 22.13 31.69
C LEU A 271 -1.46 21.15 32.12
N ILE A 272 -2.69 21.66 32.26
CA ILE A 272 -3.86 20.85 32.63
C ILE A 272 -4.16 19.84 31.49
N LEU A 273 -4.16 20.26 30.24
CA LEU A 273 -4.38 19.38 29.10
C LEU A 273 -3.28 18.32 28.99
N LYS A 274 -2.02 18.72 29.21
CA LYS A 274 -0.88 17.78 29.21
C LYS A 274 -1.00 16.72 30.31
N LEU A 275 -1.45 17.11 31.51
CA LEU A 275 -1.66 16.16 32.62
C LEU A 275 -2.87 15.24 32.30
N SER A 276 -3.99 15.82 31.86
CA SER A 276 -5.18 15.05 31.47
C SER A 276 -4.85 14.03 30.37
N TYR A 277 -4.12 14.43 29.34
CA TYR A 277 -3.69 13.52 28.28
C TYR A 277 -2.81 12.38 28.81
N ARG A 278 -1.88 12.67 29.76
CA ARG A 278 -1.06 11.61 30.37
C ARG A 278 -1.90 10.59 31.11
N LEU A 279 -2.92 11.03 31.86
CA LEU A 279 -3.84 10.13 32.55
C LEU A 279 -4.68 9.31 31.57
N CYS A 280 -5.29 9.95 30.58
CA CYS A 280 -6.03 9.26 29.53
C CYS A 280 -5.17 8.25 28.77
N ASN A 281 -3.92 8.61 28.44
CA ASN A 281 -3.00 7.69 27.78
C ASN A 281 -2.66 6.49 28.67
N TYR A 282 -2.39 6.69 29.95
CA TYR A 282 -2.02 5.62 30.86
C TYR A 282 -3.16 4.62 31.09
N PHE A 283 -4.40 5.10 31.29
CA PHE A 283 -5.52 4.23 31.64
C PHE A 283 -6.27 3.67 30.42
N VAL A 284 -6.32 4.40 29.30
CA VAL A 284 -7.17 4.07 28.15
C VAL A 284 -6.37 3.94 26.86
N LEU A 285 -5.76 5.04 26.34
CA LEU A 285 -5.22 5.08 24.99
C LEU A 285 -4.07 4.09 24.77
N LYS A 286 -3.21 3.91 25.77
CA LYS A 286 -2.12 2.91 25.73
C LYS A 286 -2.66 1.48 25.59
N ASN A 287 -3.78 1.17 26.26
CA ASN A 287 -4.39 -0.16 26.19
C ASN A 287 -5.00 -0.43 24.83
N ILE A 288 -5.62 0.58 24.20
CA ILE A 288 -6.13 0.50 22.85
C ILE A 288 -4.96 0.25 21.87
N LYS A 289 -3.89 1.04 21.97
CA LYS A 289 -2.69 0.83 21.13
C LYS A 289 -2.10 -0.57 21.31
N LYS A 290 -2.08 -1.10 22.54
CA LYS A 290 -1.60 -2.46 22.81
C LYS A 290 -2.51 -3.51 22.17
N LEU A 291 -3.83 -3.32 22.23
CA LEU A 291 -4.80 -4.22 21.61
C LEU A 291 -4.63 -4.27 20.07
N LEU A 292 -4.29 -3.12 19.48
CA LEU A 292 -3.99 -3.00 18.05
C LEU A 292 -2.57 -3.44 17.66
N GLY A 293 -1.71 -3.78 18.62
CA GLY A 293 -0.29 -4.05 18.37
C GLY A 293 0.54 -2.80 18.02
N LEU A 294 0.01 -1.61 18.23
CA LEU A 294 0.63 -0.34 17.84
C LEU A 294 1.21 0.43 19.04
N ASN A 295 1.49 -0.24 20.15
CA ASN A 295 1.98 0.43 21.38
C ASN A 295 3.39 1.00 21.25
N LYS A 296 4.23 0.47 20.38
CA LYS A 296 5.56 1.01 20.05
C LYS A 296 5.54 1.92 18.81
N CYS A 297 4.42 1.96 18.06
CA CYS A 297 4.31 2.70 16.82
C CYS A 297 4.47 4.20 17.08
N ARG A 298 5.55 4.77 16.58
CA ARG A 298 5.83 6.21 16.63
C ARG A 298 5.39 6.93 15.39
N TYR A 299 5.40 6.25 14.25
CA TYR A 299 5.08 6.79 12.96
C TYR A 299 4.22 5.83 12.15
N ALA A 300 3.14 6.32 11.60
CA ALA A 300 2.27 5.58 10.72
C ALA A 300 2.02 6.38 9.43
N LEU A 301 2.08 5.71 8.29
CA LEU A 301 1.76 6.29 6.99
C LEU A 301 0.60 5.54 6.35
N SER A 302 -0.36 6.27 5.82
CA SER A 302 -1.38 5.78 4.90
C SER A 302 -1.09 6.26 3.50
N GLY A 303 -1.21 5.39 2.51
CA GLY A 303 -0.99 5.73 1.11
C GLY A 303 -1.65 4.73 0.18
N ALA A 304 -1.41 4.88 -1.12
CA ALA A 304 -1.95 4.10 -2.23
C ALA A 304 -3.48 4.24 -2.47
N ALA A 305 -4.25 4.76 -1.52
CA ALA A 305 -5.66 5.09 -1.69
C ALA A 305 -6.04 6.23 -0.74
N PRO A 306 -7.10 6.98 -1.01
CA PRO A 306 -7.61 8.02 -0.12
C PRO A 306 -8.07 7.43 1.22
N ILE A 307 -7.95 8.22 2.29
CA ILE A 307 -8.37 7.85 3.65
C ILE A 307 -9.19 8.99 4.26
N SER A 308 -10.22 8.63 5.07
CA SER A 308 -11.01 9.64 5.77
C SER A 308 -10.15 10.46 6.75
N PRO A 309 -10.26 11.81 6.72
CA PRO A 309 -9.60 12.69 7.68
C PRO A 309 -9.95 12.36 9.14
N GLU A 310 -11.18 11.91 9.40
CA GLU A 310 -11.68 11.50 10.72
C GLU A 310 -10.90 10.28 11.23
N LEU A 311 -10.62 9.33 10.35
CA LEU A 311 -9.84 8.15 10.69
C LEU A 311 -8.39 8.52 11.06
N ILE A 312 -7.76 9.41 10.30
CA ILE A 312 -6.44 9.95 10.65
C ILE A 312 -6.48 10.64 12.02
N ASN A 313 -7.48 11.49 12.25
CA ASN A 313 -7.66 12.20 13.51
C ASN A 313 -7.85 11.23 14.70
N TRP A 314 -8.56 10.12 14.50
CA TRP A 314 -8.68 9.07 15.51
C TRP A 314 -7.33 8.46 15.89
N TYR A 315 -6.47 8.11 14.91
CA TYR A 315 -5.12 7.60 15.20
C TYR A 315 -4.24 8.65 15.89
N LEU A 316 -4.32 9.90 15.45
CA LEU A 316 -3.63 11.01 16.10
C LEU A 316 -4.07 11.16 17.56
N SER A 317 -5.36 11.01 17.87
CA SER A 317 -5.89 11.09 19.24
C SER A 317 -5.40 9.93 20.13
N LEU A 318 -5.09 8.77 19.57
CA LEU A 318 -4.39 7.68 20.28
C LEU A 318 -2.92 8.02 20.60
N GLY A 319 -2.38 9.07 19.98
CA GLY A 319 -0.97 9.47 20.13
C GLY A 319 -0.04 8.81 19.11
N ILE A 320 -0.58 8.22 18.05
CA ILE A 320 0.18 7.71 16.90
C ILE A 320 0.34 8.88 15.92
N ASP A 321 1.57 9.16 15.48
CA ASP A 321 1.85 10.17 14.46
C ASP A 321 1.50 9.60 13.09
N MET A 322 0.22 9.72 12.73
CA MET A 322 -0.31 9.19 11.48
C MET A 322 -0.37 10.28 10.42
N ARG A 323 0.19 9.99 9.26
CA ARG A 323 0.24 10.90 8.14
C ARG A 323 -0.29 10.22 6.88
N GLU A 324 -0.71 11.04 5.94
CA GLU A 324 -1.05 10.63 4.59
C GLU A 324 0.06 11.08 3.64
N GLY A 325 0.37 10.25 2.65
CA GLY A 325 1.31 10.57 1.58
C GLY A 325 0.75 10.10 0.25
N TRP A 326 1.20 10.74 -0.81
CA TRP A 326 0.83 10.36 -2.17
C TRP A 326 2.07 9.99 -2.98
N GLY A 327 1.90 8.98 -3.79
CA GLY A 327 2.85 8.52 -4.77
C GLY A 327 2.23 7.44 -5.64
N MET A 328 2.87 7.17 -6.73
CA MET A 328 2.46 6.15 -7.70
C MET A 328 3.71 5.40 -8.17
N THR A 329 3.52 4.33 -8.91
CA THR A 329 4.64 3.56 -9.46
C THR A 329 5.56 4.45 -10.31
N GLU A 330 4.98 5.34 -11.07
CA GLU A 330 5.66 6.29 -11.95
C GLU A 330 6.43 7.40 -11.21
N THR A 331 6.25 7.53 -9.88
CA THR A 331 7.07 8.38 -9.01
C THR A 331 8.01 7.59 -8.09
N ALA A 332 8.28 6.32 -8.42
CA ALA A 332 9.03 5.39 -7.59
C ALA A 332 8.48 5.28 -6.14
N GLY A 333 7.17 5.41 -5.98
CA GLY A 333 6.45 5.22 -4.72
C GLY A 333 6.27 6.47 -3.87
N VAL A 334 6.93 7.59 -4.13
CA VAL A 334 6.80 8.82 -3.36
C VAL A 334 6.73 10.06 -4.24
N GLY A 335 5.73 10.91 -4.00
CA GLY A 335 5.54 12.17 -4.72
C GLY A 335 5.32 13.35 -3.78
N THR A 336 4.45 13.17 -2.78
CA THR A 336 4.21 14.19 -1.74
C THR A 336 4.18 13.55 -0.35
N ALA A 337 4.57 14.31 0.65
CA ALA A 337 4.54 13.89 2.04
C ALA A 337 4.53 15.10 2.99
N PHE A 338 4.22 14.83 4.25
CA PHE A 338 4.45 15.77 5.34
C PHE A 338 5.83 15.52 5.97
N TYR A 339 6.69 16.50 5.90
CA TYR A 339 7.92 16.55 6.67
C TYR A 339 7.63 17.06 8.08
N SER A 340 8.12 16.37 9.11
CA SER A 340 7.92 16.78 10.50
C SER A 340 6.43 16.87 10.93
N ARG A 341 6.12 17.78 11.86
CA ARG A 341 4.84 17.84 12.59
C ARG A 341 3.71 18.58 11.89
N GLU A 342 3.96 19.14 10.70
CA GLU A 342 2.97 19.93 9.97
C GLU A 342 2.00 19.00 9.21
N ILE A 343 1.01 18.45 9.93
CA ILE A 343 -0.04 17.63 9.32
C ILE A 343 -1.25 18.50 9.01
N LYS A 344 -1.79 18.39 7.81
CA LYS A 344 -3.07 18.99 7.43
C LYS A 344 -4.01 17.87 6.99
N LEU A 345 -5.07 17.64 7.76
CA LEU A 345 -6.06 16.59 7.46
C LEU A 345 -6.67 16.78 6.08
N GLY A 346 -6.90 15.68 5.36
CA GLY A 346 -7.43 15.68 4.00
C GLY A 346 -6.44 16.16 2.93
N HIS A 347 -5.15 16.29 3.28
CA HIS A 347 -4.08 16.62 2.35
C HIS A 347 -2.97 15.58 2.45
N VAL A 348 -2.27 15.38 1.35
CA VAL A 348 -1.18 14.40 1.21
C VAL A 348 0.22 15.03 1.35
N GLY A 349 0.30 16.22 1.92
CA GLY A 349 1.56 16.94 2.11
C GLY A 349 1.97 17.77 0.90
N ARG A 350 3.27 18.10 0.83
CA ARG A 350 3.90 18.90 -0.22
C ARG A 350 4.78 18.07 -1.10
N ALA A 351 5.16 18.61 -2.27
CA ALA A 351 6.19 17.98 -3.11
C ALA A 351 7.42 17.61 -2.27
N VAL A 352 7.91 16.39 -2.45
CA VAL A 352 9.12 15.93 -1.75
C VAL A 352 10.36 16.65 -2.29
N ASN A 353 11.45 16.66 -1.52
CA ASN A 353 12.68 17.36 -1.87
C ASN A 353 13.14 17.05 -3.30
N GLN A 354 13.66 18.07 -4.01
CA GLN A 354 14.10 17.99 -5.41
C GLN A 354 12.97 17.67 -6.41
N SER A 355 11.71 17.74 -5.99
CA SER A 355 10.55 17.57 -6.86
C SER A 355 9.68 18.80 -6.93
N GLU A 356 8.90 18.89 -7.98
CA GLU A 356 7.94 19.96 -8.22
C GLU A 356 6.56 19.33 -8.49
N VAL A 357 5.53 19.98 -7.97
CA VAL A 357 4.12 19.66 -8.27
C VAL A 357 3.46 20.89 -8.84
N ARG A 358 2.63 20.70 -9.87
CA ARG A 358 1.76 21.75 -10.45
C ARG A 358 0.36 21.19 -10.63
N ILE A 359 -0.62 22.07 -10.58
CA ILE A 359 -1.99 21.75 -10.97
C ILE A 359 -2.20 22.36 -12.37
N ALA A 360 -2.58 21.51 -13.33
CA ALA A 360 -2.91 21.93 -14.68
C ALA A 360 -4.28 22.63 -14.74
N ASP A 361 -4.61 23.30 -15.86
CA ASP A 361 -5.86 24.03 -16.03
C ASP A 361 -7.12 23.15 -15.88
N ASP A 362 -7.00 21.87 -16.15
CA ASP A 362 -8.07 20.88 -16.00
C ASP A 362 -8.06 20.17 -14.62
N GLY A 363 -7.23 20.66 -13.68
CA GLY A 363 -7.10 20.15 -12.32
C GLY A 363 -6.16 18.97 -12.18
N GLU A 364 -5.54 18.46 -13.26
CA GLU A 364 -4.60 17.34 -13.18
C GLU A 364 -3.34 17.72 -12.39
N ILE A 365 -2.92 16.82 -11.50
CA ILE A 365 -1.66 16.93 -10.77
C ILE A 365 -0.52 16.54 -11.70
N LEU A 366 0.40 17.46 -11.93
CA LEU A 366 1.63 17.23 -12.70
C LEU A 366 2.80 17.13 -11.73
N PHE A 367 3.66 16.12 -11.94
CA PHE A 367 4.82 15.87 -11.08
C PHE A 367 6.11 15.88 -11.90
N LYS A 368 7.17 16.44 -11.31
CA LYS A 368 8.51 16.43 -11.89
C LYS A 368 9.55 16.24 -10.80
N GLY A 369 10.51 15.35 -11.01
CA GLY A 369 11.58 15.10 -10.05
C GLY A 369 12.40 13.86 -10.38
N PRO A 370 13.46 13.58 -9.60
CA PRO A 370 14.33 12.43 -9.83
C PRO A 370 13.67 11.06 -9.61
N GLY A 371 12.50 11.03 -8.92
CA GLY A 371 11.69 9.84 -8.73
C GLY A 371 10.86 9.43 -9.96
N VAL A 372 10.76 10.30 -10.99
CA VAL A 372 9.97 9.99 -12.20
C VAL A 372 10.60 8.82 -12.95
N PHE A 373 9.81 7.82 -13.25
CA PHE A 373 10.19 6.59 -13.92
C PHE A 373 10.78 6.81 -15.33
N CYS A 374 11.41 5.78 -15.89
CA CYS A 374 12.04 5.87 -17.21
C CYS A 374 11.06 5.69 -18.40
N GLY A 375 9.79 5.37 -18.11
CA GLY A 375 8.76 5.08 -19.10
C GLY A 375 8.21 3.66 -18.96
N TYR A 376 7.30 3.30 -19.83
CA TYR A 376 6.70 1.96 -19.89
C TYR A 376 7.43 1.06 -20.88
N LEU A 377 7.79 -0.14 -20.44
CA LEU A 377 8.44 -1.16 -21.25
C LEU A 377 7.60 -1.47 -22.50
N ASN A 378 8.22 -1.48 -23.66
CA ASN A 378 7.59 -1.76 -24.96
C ASN A 378 6.37 -0.88 -25.32
N LYS A 379 6.17 0.26 -24.62
CA LYS A 379 5.02 1.14 -24.79
C LYS A 379 5.44 2.61 -25.01
N PRO A 380 6.19 2.91 -26.11
CA PRO A 380 6.72 4.26 -26.31
C PRO A 380 5.64 5.35 -26.48
N GLU A 381 4.49 5.02 -27.08
CA GLU A 381 3.42 6.01 -27.26
C GLU A 381 2.76 6.37 -25.92
N GLN A 382 2.44 5.37 -25.08
CA GLN A 382 1.91 5.65 -23.76
C GLN A 382 2.92 6.39 -22.85
N THR A 383 4.20 6.11 -23.02
CA THR A 383 5.26 6.86 -22.33
C THR A 383 5.24 8.33 -22.74
N LYS A 384 5.12 8.64 -24.05
CA LYS A 384 5.01 10.02 -24.56
C LYS A 384 3.74 10.75 -24.08
N GLU A 385 2.63 10.02 -23.97
CA GLU A 385 1.36 10.56 -23.43
C GLU A 385 1.46 10.87 -21.93
N THR A 386 2.28 10.13 -21.20
CA THR A 386 2.44 10.26 -19.76
C THR A 386 3.56 11.23 -19.38
N LEU A 387 4.63 11.28 -20.15
CA LEU A 387 5.78 12.17 -19.94
C LEU A 387 5.82 13.26 -21.00
N ILE A 388 5.31 14.45 -20.67
CA ILE A 388 5.23 15.59 -21.60
C ILE A 388 6.10 16.74 -21.06
N ASP A 389 7.05 17.21 -21.84
CA ASP A 389 7.96 18.31 -21.51
C ASP A 389 8.68 18.17 -20.14
N GLY A 390 8.99 16.91 -19.78
CA GLY A 390 9.64 16.57 -18.50
C GLY A 390 8.71 16.57 -17.30
N TRP A 391 7.40 16.64 -17.51
CA TRP A 391 6.36 16.49 -16.50
C TRP A 391 5.66 15.15 -16.64
N LEU A 392 5.48 14.48 -15.52
CA LEU A 392 4.62 13.31 -15.40
C LEU A 392 3.16 13.79 -15.27
N HIS A 393 2.33 13.39 -16.21
CA HIS A 393 0.88 13.51 -16.17
C HIS A 393 0.33 12.34 -15.35
N THR A 394 -0.09 12.63 -14.11
CA THR A 394 -0.38 11.57 -13.13
C THR A 394 -1.74 10.90 -13.32
N GLY A 395 -2.66 11.59 -13.99
CA GLY A 395 -4.05 11.18 -14.08
C GLY A 395 -4.82 11.37 -12.76
N ASP A 396 -4.20 11.89 -11.71
CA ASP A 396 -4.86 12.29 -10.47
C ASP A 396 -5.24 13.78 -10.56
N VAL A 397 -6.39 14.14 -10.01
CA VAL A 397 -6.89 15.52 -9.96
C VAL A 397 -6.87 16.01 -8.53
N GLY A 398 -6.53 17.27 -8.34
CA GLY A 398 -6.43 17.84 -7.01
C GLY A 398 -6.25 19.34 -6.99
N GLU A 399 -6.07 19.84 -5.78
CA GLU A 399 -5.89 21.26 -5.48
C GLU A 399 -4.61 21.47 -4.67
N MET A 400 -4.03 22.66 -4.80
CA MET A 400 -2.88 23.08 -4.03
C MET A 400 -3.25 24.31 -3.20
N ASP A 401 -3.00 24.26 -1.91
CA ASP A 401 -3.21 25.41 -1.04
C ASP A 401 -2.06 26.42 -1.12
N ASN A 402 -2.23 27.57 -0.46
CA ASN A 402 -1.24 28.66 -0.44
C ASN A 402 0.09 28.26 0.23
N TYR A 403 0.15 27.11 0.92
CA TYR A 403 1.35 26.59 1.58
C TYR A 403 2.00 25.46 0.77
N GLY A 404 1.43 25.10 -0.39
CA GLY A 404 1.91 24.04 -1.26
C GLY A 404 1.44 22.64 -0.85
N ASN A 405 0.50 22.50 0.09
CA ASN A 405 -0.08 21.22 0.41
C ASN A 405 -1.07 20.80 -0.67
N ILE A 406 -1.00 19.54 -1.07
CA ILE A 406 -1.85 18.95 -2.11
C ILE A 406 -3.04 18.24 -1.45
N LYS A 407 -4.24 18.53 -1.92
CA LYS A 407 -5.44 17.74 -1.70
C LYS A 407 -5.75 17.00 -2.98
N ILE A 408 -5.80 15.66 -2.94
CA ILE A 408 -6.26 14.85 -4.06
C ILE A 408 -7.78 14.77 -3.97
N THR A 409 -8.44 15.05 -5.07
CA THR A 409 -9.90 14.97 -5.13
C THR A 409 -10.35 13.66 -5.74
N ASP A 410 -9.77 13.24 -6.88
CA ASP A 410 -10.09 11.97 -7.52
C ASP A 410 -9.10 11.60 -8.64
N ARG A 411 -9.36 10.49 -9.31
CA ARG A 411 -8.78 10.16 -10.61
C ARG A 411 -9.51 10.89 -11.73
N LYS A 412 -8.78 11.50 -12.65
CA LYS A 412 -9.33 12.28 -13.77
C LYS A 412 -10.41 11.54 -14.57
N LYS A 413 -10.23 10.24 -14.77
CA LYS A 413 -11.15 9.37 -15.52
C LYS A 413 -12.32 8.83 -14.69
N ASP A 414 -12.23 8.89 -13.36
CA ASP A 414 -13.24 8.37 -12.45
C ASP A 414 -14.22 9.47 -12.01
N ILE A 415 -13.89 10.74 -12.28
CA ILE A 415 -14.79 11.87 -12.03
C ILE A 415 -16.11 11.66 -12.76
N ILE A 416 -17.19 11.67 -12.00
CA ILE A 416 -18.55 11.57 -12.49
C ILE A 416 -19.01 12.94 -13.01
N ILE A 417 -19.43 12.99 -14.27
CA ILE A 417 -20.09 14.17 -14.85
C ILE A 417 -21.58 13.87 -14.96
N THR A 418 -22.37 14.46 -14.08
CA THR A 418 -23.82 14.25 -14.09
C THR A 418 -24.48 14.80 -15.36
N ALA A 419 -25.71 14.40 -15.65
CA ALA A 419 -26.47 14.93 -16.79
C ALA A 419 -26.68 16.46 -16.72
N GLY A 420 -26.54 17.07 -15.55
CA GLY A 420 -26.57 18.52 -15.33
C GLY A 420 -25.22 19.20 -15.52
N GLY A 421 -24.15 18.46 -15.86
CA GLY A 421 -22.78 18.99 -16.03
C GLY A 421 -22.04 19.25 -14.71
N LYS A 422 -22.52 18.79 -13.56
CA LYS A 422 -21.80 18.90 -12.29
C LYS A 422 -20.75 17.79 -12.22
N ASN A 423 -19.51 18.16 -11.95
CA ASN A 423 -18.41 17.23 -11.64
C ASN A 423 -18.54 16.79 -10.19
N ILE A 424 -18.46 15.50 -9.96
CA ILE A 424 -18.56 14.87 -8.63
C ILE A 424 -17.41 13.89 -8.49
N SER A 425 -16.70 13.96 -7.37
CA SER A 425 -15.72 12.98 -6.95
C SER A 425 -16.41 11.79 -6.29
N PRO A 426 -16.49 10.60 -6.91
CA PRO A 426 -17.06 9.43 -6.26
C PRO A 426 -16.26 9.00 -5.04
N SER A 427 -14.93 9.11 -5.10
CA SER A 427 -14.03 8.69 -4.02
C SER A 427 -14.29 9.42 -2.70
N GLU A 428 -14.70 10.68 -2.74
CA GLU A 428 -15.00 11.47 -1.54
C GLU A 428 -16.22 10.88 -0.80
N ILE A 429 -17.26 10.54 -1.54
CA ILE A 429 -18.49 9.92 -1.01
C ILE A 429 -18.23 8.48 -0.53
N GLU A 430 -17.51 7.71 -1.33
CA GLU A 430 -17.17 6.31 -1.03
C GLU A 430 -16.33 6.18 0.24
N ASN A 431 -15.36 7.08 0.44
CA ASN A 431 -14.52 7.08 1.64
C ASN A 431 -15.28 7.47 2.90
N GLU A 432 -16.24 8.40 2.78
CA GLU A 432 -17.11 8.77 3.88
C GLU A 432 -18.00 7.59 4.29
N LEU A 433 -18.58 6.88 3.33
CA LEU A 433 -19.37 5.67 3.58
C LEU A 433 -18.53 4.55 4.23
N LYS A 434 -17.30 4.34 3.77
CA LYS A 434 -16.39 3.33 4.32
C LYS A 434 -15.87 3.64 5.73
N PHE A 435 -16.08 4.84 6.22
CA PHE A 435 -15.83 5.16 7.63
C PHE A 435 -16.82 4.47 8.58
N SER A 436 -18.00 4.09 8.09
CA SER A 436 -18.93 3.26 8.87
C SER A 436 -18.37 1.85 9.09
N PRO A 437 -18.40 1.31 10.34
CA PRO A 437 -17.95 -0.05 10.61
C PRO A 437 -18.82 -1.13 9.92
N PHE A 438 -19.98 -0.77 9.40
CA PHE A 438 -20.90 -1.68 8.73
C PHE A 438 -20.72 -1.73 7.21
N VAL A 439 -19.88 -0.86 6.65
CA VAL A 439 -19.62 -0.76 5.22
C VAL A 439 -18.21 -1.23 4.93
N SER A 440 -18.06 -2.31 4.16
CA SER A 440 -16.74 -2.79 3.76
C SER A 440 -16.27 -2.17 2.45
N ASP A 441 -17.20 -1.80 1.55
CA ASP A 441 -16.89 -1.06 0.33
C ASP A 441 -18.14 -0.32 -0.20
N ALA A 442 -17.91 0.69 -1.04
CA ALA A 442 -18.95 1.48 -1.67
C ALA A 442 -18.51 1.89 -3.08
N VAL A 443 -19.44 1.85 -4.03
CA VAL A 443 -19.21 2.28 -5.42
C VAL A 443 -20.32 3.24 -5.84
N VAL A 444 -19.95 4.50 -6.09
CA VAL A 444 -20.87 5.55 -6.54
C VAL A 444 -21.04 5.48 -8.06
N ILE A 445 -22.27 5.51 -8.50
CA ILE A 445 -22.66 5.42 -9.92
C ILE A 445 -23.51 6.63 -10.28
N GLY A 446 -23.11 7.39 -11.31
CA GLY A 446 -23.86 8.59 -11.68
C GLY A 446 -23.43 9.28 -12.97
N ASP A 447 -22.42 8.75 -13.69
CA ASP A 447 -21.96 9.38 -14.93
C ASP A 447 -23.08 9.48 -15.97
N LYS A 448 -23.29 10.71 -16.47
CA LYS A 448 -24.39 11.07 -17.39
C LYS A 448 -25.79 10.81 -16.85
N ARG A 449 -25.97 10.54 -15.54
CA ARG A 449 -27.27 10.33 -14.89
C ARG A 449 -27.77 11.60 -14.21
N LYS A 450 -29.08 11.67 -13.96
CA LYS A 450 -29.74 12.81 -13.29
C LYS A 450 -29.51 12.81 -11.77
N PHE A 451 -29.17 11.67 -11.20
CA PHE A 451 -28.91 11.46 -9.76
C PHE A 451 -27.83 10.41 -9.57
N LEU A 452 -27.19 10.45 -8.41
CA LEU A 452 -26.26 9.44 -7.97
C LEU A 452 -26.98 8.25 -7.35
N SER A 453 -26.42 7.08 -7.50
CA SER A 453 -26.75 5.87 -6.75
C SER A 453 -25.47 5.23 -6.24
N CYS A 454 -25.57 4.42 -5.19
CA CYS A 454 -24.41 3.74 -4.63
C CYS A 454 -24.71 2.25 -4.48
N LEU A 455 -23.76 1.40 -4.86
CA LEU A 455 -23.69 0.01 -4.46
C LEU A 455 -22.87 -0.06 -3.18
N ILE A 456 -23.41 -0.70 -2.14
CA ILE A 456 -22.74 -0.82 -0.85
C ILE A 456 -22.51 -2.29 -0.56
N MET A 457 -21.28 -2.65 -0.29
CA MET A 457 -20.90 -3.94 0.26
C MET A 457 -20.84 -3.81 1.78
N ILE A 458 -21.70 -4.55 2.48
CA ILE A 458 -21.72 -4.54 3.95
C ILE A 458 -20.61 -5.43 4.50
N ASP A 459 -20.08 -5.04 5.67
CA ASP A 459 -19.11 -5.86 6.40
C ASP A 459 -19.84 -7.03 7.09
N GLU A 460 -19.55 -8.24 6.63
CA GLU A 460 -20.26 -9.45 7.07
C GLU A 460 -20.14 -9.65 8.58
N GLU A 461 -18.93 -9.57 9.11
CA GLU A 461 -18.63 -9.85 10.52
C GLU A 461 -19.36 -8.85 11.44
N ASN A 462 -19.24 -7.57 11.10
CA ASN A 462 -19.81 -6.48 11.89
C ASN A 462 -21.34 -6.43 11.81
N VAL A 463 -21.92 -6.73 10.65
CA VAL A 463 -23.38 -6.76 10.47
C VAL A 463 -23.99 -8.03 11.08
N MET A 464 -23.31 -9.17 11.02
CA MET A 464 -23.72 -10.37 11.73
C MET A 464 -23.76 -10.15 13.25
N LYS A 465 -22.69 -9.51 13.78
CA LYS A 465 -22.66 -9.14 15.21
C LYS A 465 -23.78 -8.18 15.56
N TYR A 466 -24.02 -7.14 14.75
CA TYR A 466 -25.13 -6.22 14.95
C TYR A 466 -26.48 -6.95 15.00
N ALA A 467 -26.71 -7.89 14.09
CA ALA A 467 -27.93 -8.67 14.05
C ALA A 467 -28.12 -9.53 15.30
N GLN A 468 -27.03 -10.17 15.79
CA GLN A 468 -27.04 -10.94 17.04
C GLN A 468 -27.34 -10.05 18.25
N ASP A 469 -26.70 -8.89 18.35
CA ASP A 469 -26.87 -7.95 19.45
C ASP A 469 -28.29 -7.31 19.52
N ASN A 470 -29.03 -7.33 18.39
CA ASN A 470 -30.38 -6.78 18.26
C ASN A 470 -31.46 -7.85 18.04
N ASP A 471 -31.13 -9.14 18.27
CA ASP A 471 -32.06 -10.26 18.10
C ASP A 471 -32.71 -10.33 16.71
N ILE A 472 -32.01 -9.89 15.66
CA ILE A 472 -32.48 -9.94 14.26
C ILE A 472 -32.29 -11.37 13.74
N PRO A 473 -33.34 -12.08 13.33
CA PRO A 473 -33.22 -13.45 12.85
C PRO A 473 -32.59 -13.50 11.44
N PHE A 474 -31.60 -14.34 11.24
CA PHE A 474 -31.02 -14.62 9.92
C PHE A 474 -30.56 -16.07 9.82
N SER A 475 -30.54 -16.64 8.61
CA SER A 475 -30.08 -17.99 8.34
C SER A 475 -28.69 -18.06 7.70
N ASN A 476 -28.33 -17.01 6.96
CA ASN A 476 -27.05 -16.82 6.29
C ASN A 476 -26.86 -15.35 5.95
N PHE A 477 -25.67 -15.01 5.42
CA PHE A 477 -25.34 -13.62 5.06
C PHE A 477 -26.27 -13.03 4.01
N GLU A 478 -26.69 -13.83 3.02
CA GLU A 478 -27.65 -13.37 2.00
C GLU A 478 -29.01 -12.95 2.61
N SER A 479 -29.52 -13.72 3.57
CA SER A 479 -30.75 -13.36 4.27
C SER A 479 -30.60 -12.10 5.10
N LEU A 480 -29.42 -11.89 5.67
CA LEU A 480 -29.07 -10.71 6.44
C LEU A 480 -29.03 -9.45 5.57
N CYS A 481 -28.45 -9.53 4.38
CA CYS A 481 -28.45 -8.43 3.41
C CYS A 481 -29.86 -7.97 2.97
N LYS A 482 -30.85 -8.84 3.13
CA LYS A 482 -32.24 -8.59 2.75
C LYS A 482 -33.13 -8.20 3.93
N SER A 483 -32.60 -8.24 5.17
CA SER A 483 -33.39 -7.87 6.36
C SER A 483 -33.70 -6.38 6.36
N GLU A 484 -34.93 -6.02 6.72
CA GLU A 484 -35.36 -4.62 6.76
C GLU A 484 -34.56 -3.81 7.79
N GLU A 485 -34.20 -4.42 8.90
CA GLU A 485 -33.40 -3.80 9.96
C GLU A 485 -32.01 -3.46 9.50
N VAL A 486 -31.34 -4.37 8.75
CA VAL A 486 -30.01 -4.12 8.19
C VAL A 486 -30.08 -3.08 7.07
N VAL A 487 -31.09 -3.14 6.21
CA VAL A 487 -31.30 -2.12 5.17
C VAL A 487 -31.49 -0.73 5.81
N ASN A 488 -32.30 -0.64 6.89
CA ASN A 488 -32.49 0.62 7.62
C ASN A 488 -31.23 1.10 8.33
N LEU A 489 -30.42 0.19 8.88
CA LEU A 489 -29.09 0.53 9.44
C LEU A 489 -28.23 1.20 8.38
N ILE A 490 -28.06 0.56 7.23
CA ILE A 490 -27.22 1.07 6.12
C ILE A 490 -27.81 2.37 5.55
N TYR A 491 -29.13 2.47 5.44
CA TYR A 491 -29.78 3.71 5.03
C TYR A 491 -29.49 4.88 5.99
N GLY A 492 -29.40 4.60 7.29
CA GLY A 492 -28.98 5.57 8.29
C GLY A 492 -27.55 6.07 8.07
N GLU A 493 -26.62 5.15 7.77
CA GLU A 493 -25.22 5.50 7.45
C GLU A 493 -25.13 6.36 6.18
N VAL A 494 -25.87 5.99 5.12
CA VAL A 494 -25.93 6.77 3.88
C VAL A 494 -26.52 8.17 4.12
N SER A 495 -27.57 8.27 4.91
CA SER A 495 -28.21 9.55 5.23
C SER A 495 -27.29 10.47 6.01
N ASN A 496 -26.48 9.93 6.92
CA ASN A 496 -25.46 10.69 7.64
C ASN A 496 -24.39 11.21 6.67
N CYS A 497 -23.88 10.37 5.77
CA CYS A 497 -22.93 10.78 4.74
C CYS A 497 -23.48 11.93 3.87
N LEU A 498 -24.73 11.85 3.42
CA LEU A 498 -25.36 12.88 2.59
C LEU A 498 -25.53 14.23 3.32
N LEU A 499 -25.64 14.25 4.65
CA LEU A 499 -25.69 15.48 5.43
C LEU A 499 -24.35 16.25 5.42
N TYR A 500 -23.25 15.54 5.24
CA TYR A 500 -21.90 16.13 5.19
C TYR A 500 -21.44 16.47 3.76
N THR A 501 -22.05 15.87 2.74
CA THR A 501 -21.64 16.03 1.33
C THR A 501 -22.61 16.85 0.48
N SER A 502 -23.76 17.29 1.05
CA SER A 502 -24.79 18.04 0.32
C SER A 502 -24.62 19.55 0.49
N ASP A 503 -23.60 20.15 -0.14
CA ASP A 503 -23.54 21.58 -0.49
C ASP A 503 -23.52 21.78 -2.00
#